data_fe31fd07ac5b7afb80c822937919b506
#
_entry.id   fe31fd07ac5b7afb80c822937919b506
#
_cell.length_a   1.000
_cell.length_b   1.000
_cell.length_c   1.000
_cell.angle_alpha   90.00
_cell.angle_beta   90.00
_cell.angle_gamma   90.00
#
_symmetry.space_group_name_H-M   'P 1'
#
loop_
_entity.id
_entity.type
_entity.pdbx_description
1 polymer ?
#
loop_
_entity_poly.entity_id
_entity_poly.type
_entity_poly.pdbx_seq_one_letter_code
_entity_poly.pdbx_strand_id
1 'polypeptide(L)'
;MALEFTLHTDGAHFLGVAEPYLFRNEAENSLTLGVAATLASNSSSDHLWVTVAYKGEVIATAFHTPPYNVVLTGDSDEAVDLMARRMHNAGTT
;
A
#
# COMPACT_ATOMS: atom_id res chain seq x y z
N MET A 1 18.98 -6.75 -3.61
CA MET A 1 17.60 -7.27 -3.79
C MET A 1 16.80 -6.30 -4.63
N ALA A 2 16.17 -6.79 -5.69
CA ALA A 2 15.44 -5.92 -6.62
C ALA A 2 13.98 -5.79 -6.19
N LEU A 3 13.65 -4.72 -5.51
CA LEU A 3 12.29 -4.44 -5.07
C LEU A 3 11.57 -3.58 -6.12
N GLU A 4 10.30 -3.89 -6.37
CA GLU A 4 9.47 -3.13 -7.30
C GLU A 4 8.47 -2.30 -6.53
N PHE A 5 8.65 -0.98 -6.56
CA PHE A 5 7.74 -0.03 -5.96
C PHE A 5 6.70 0.38 -7.00
N THR A 6 5.41 0.24 -6.67
CA THR A 6 4.33 0.66 -7.56
C THR A 6 3.38 1.60 -6.84
N LEU A 7 3.13 2.75 -7.46
CA LEU A 7 2.13 3.70 -7.00
C LEU A 7 0.87 3.48 -7.83
N HIS A 8 -0.19 3.03 -7.18
CA HIS A 8 -1.44 2.69 -7.86
C HIS A 8 -2.33 3.92 -8.06
N THR A 9 -3.16 3.89 -9.09
CA THR A 9 -4.01 5.03 -9.43
C THR A 9 -5.20 5.19 -8.49
N ASP A 10 -5.68 4.10 -7.91
CA ASP A 10 -6.82 4.15 -6.99
C ASP A 10 -6.83 2.91 -6.09
N GLY A 11 -7.77 2.90 -5.15
CA GLY A 11 -7.89 1.80 -4.20
C GLY A 11 -8.28 0.48 -4.84
N ALA A 12 -9.06 0.52 -5.92
CA ALA A 12 -9.47 -0.70 -6.62
C ALA A 12 -8.27 -1.40 -7.27
N HIS A 13 -7.42 -0.65 -7.96
CA HIS A 13 -6.21 -1.19 -8.57
C HIS A 13 -5.25 -1.72 -7.51
N PHE A 14 -5.06 -0.95 -6.44
CA PHE A 14 -4.25 -1.37 -5.29
C PHE A 14 -4.77 -2.70 -4.71
N LEU A 15 -6.07 -2.76 -4.43
CA LEU A 15 -6.67 -3.94 -3.82
C LEU A 15 -6.51 -5.17 -4.73
N GLY A 16 -6.72 -5.01 -6.03
CA GLY A 16 -6.54 -6.11 -6.97
C GLY A 16 -5.15 -6.72 -6.95
N VAL A 17 -4.14 -5.89 -6.74
CA VAL A 17 -2.74 -6.35 -6.69
C VAL A 17 -2.37 -6.85 -5.29
N ALA A 18 -2.80 -6.16 -4.25
CA ALA A 18 -2.38 -6.43 -2.87
C ALA A 18 -3.20 -7.49 -2.15
N GLU A 19 -4.40 -7.80 -2.64
CA GLU A 19 -5.34 -8.67 -1.94
C GLU A 19 -4.76 -10.02 -1.52
N PRO A 20 -4.05 -10.78 -2.37
CA PRO A 20 -3.50 -12.06 -1.94
C PRO A 20 -2.53 -11.94 -0.77
N TYR A 21 -1.72 -10.88 -0.77
CA TYR A 21 -0.80 -10.62 0.32
C TYR A 21 -1.55 -10.25 1.61
N LEU A 22 -2.53 -9.37 1.50
CA LEU A 22 -3.27 -8.88 2.67
C LEU A 22 -4.11 -9.99 3.31
N PHE A 23 -4.66 -10.91 2.52
CA PHE A 23 -5.46 -12.01 3.04
C PHE A 23 -4.65 -13.09 3.76
N ARG A 24 -3.33 -13.14 3.57
CA ARG A 24 -2.49 -14.09 4.32
C ARG A 24 -2.55 -13.84 5.83
N ASN A 25 -2.74 -12.57 6.22
CA ASN A 25 -2.89 -12.16 7.61
C ASN A 25 -4.11 -11.24 7.72
N GLU A 26 -5.26 -11.78 7.38
CA GLU A 26 -6.50 -11.00 7.26
C GLU A 26 -6.83 -10.22 8.53
N ALA A 27 -6.65 -10.84 9.70
CA ALA A 27 -6.96 -10.17 10.96
C ALA A 27 -6.08 -8.93 11.19
N GLU A 28 -4.79 -9.04 10.86
CA GLU A 28 -3.85 -7.91 11.01
C GLU A 28 -4.06 -6.84 9.94
N ASN A 29 -4.55 -7.23 8.77
CA ASN A 29 -4.71 -6.34 7.64
C ASN A 29 -6.15 -5.89 7.42
N SER A 30 -7.02 -6.14 8.38
CA SER A 30 -8.44 -5.81 8.23
C SER A 30 -8.68 -4.32 7.99
N LEU A 31 -7.89 -3.45 8.60
CA LEU A 31 -8.00 -2.01 8.37
C LEU A 31 -7.69 -1.67 6.91
N THR A 32 -6.58 -2.17 6.40
CA THR A 32 -6.16 -1.91 5.01
C THR A 32 -7.20 -2.45 4.03
N LEU A 33 -7.67 -3.69 4.25
CA LEU A 33 -8.67 -4.30 3.39
C LEU A 33 -9.99 -3.51 3.42
N GLY A 34 -10.42 -3.10 4.60
CA GLY A 34 -11.66 -2.34 4.76
C GLY A 34 -11.60 -0.96 4.12
N VAL A 35 -10.51 -0.24 4.32
CA VAL A 35 -10.34 1.10 3.74
C VAL A 35 -10.26 1.01 2.22
N ALA A 36 -9.45 0.08 1.69
CA ALA A 36 -9.33 -0.08 0.25
C ALA A 36 -10.65 -0.47 -0.40
N ALA A 37 -11.40 -1.38 0.21
CA ALA A 37 -12.71 -1.79 -0.31
C ALA A 37 -13.71 -0.63 -0.29
N THR A 38 -13.72 0.16 0.79
CA THR A 38 -14.62 1.29 0.93
C THR A 38 -14.32 2.39 -0.09
N LEU A 39 -13.03 2.64 -0.38
CA LEU A 39 -12.60 3.71 -1.27
C LEU A 39 -12.32 3.23 -2.70
N ALA A 40 -12.60 1.96 -3.00
CA ALA A 40 -12.28 1.39 -4.31
C ALA A 40 -12.92 2.14 -5.47
N SER A 41 -14.13 2.65 -5.28
CA SER A 41 -14.86 3.40 -6.31
C SER A 41 -14.80 4.91 -6.11
N ASN A 42 -14.03 5.38 -5.12
CA ASN A 42 -13.95 6.80 -4.79
C ASN A 42 -12.50 7.25 -4.88
N SER A 43 -12.10 7.63 -6.08
CA SER A 43 -10.73 8.05 -6.36
C SER A 43 -10.52 9.50 -5.96
N SER A 44 -9.46 9.77 -5.21
CA SER A 44 -9.07 11.14 -4.86
C SER A 44 -7.60 11.31 -5.16
N SER A 45 -7.22 12.44 -5.74
CA SER A 45 -5.82 12.73 -6.04
C SER A 45 -4.96 12.85 -4.78
N ASP A 46 -5.59 13.03 -3.61
CA ASP A 46 -4.88 13.12 -2.34
C ASP A 46 -4.57 11.74 -1.74
N HIS A 47 -5.22 10.69 -2.26
CA HIS A 47 -5.00 9.34 -1.76
C HIS A 47 -3.80 8.70 -2.45
N LEU A 48 -2.96 8.02 -1.67
CA LEU A 48 -1.84 7.25 -2.19
C LEU A 48 -2.00 5.79 -1.84
N TRP A 49 -1.74 4.92 -2.82
CA TRP A 49 -1.86 3.46 -2.67
C TRP A 49 -0.60 2.84 -3.25
N VAL A 50 0.14 2.12 -2.44
CA VAL A 50 1.48 1.64 -2.80
C VAL A 50 1.62 0.14 -2.53
N THR A 51 2.27 -0.57 -3.44
CA THR A 51 2.74 -1.92 -3.20
C THR A 51 4.23 -2.00 -3.47
N VAL A 52 4.92 -2.88 -2.75
CA VAL A 52 6.29 -3.26 -3.05
C VAL A 52 6.29 -4.77 -3.29
N ALA A 53 6.87 -5.18 -4.39
CA ALA A 53 6.96 -6.59 -4.76
C ALA A 53 8.41 -7.02 -4.91
N TYR A 54 8.63 -8.32 -4.70
CA TYR A 54 9.91 -8.96 -4.95
C TYR A 54 9.64 -10.22 -5.76
N LYS A 55 10.25 -10.29 -6.93
CA LYS A 55 10.05 -11.42 -7.87
C LYS A 55 8.56 -11.63 -8.18
N GLY A 56 7.84 -10.54 -8.38
CA GLY A 56 6.41 -10.60 -8.74
C GLY A 56 5.46 -10.84 -7.59
N GLU A 57 5.96 -10.98 -6.37
CA GLU A 57 5.12 -11.22 -5.20
C GLU A 57 5.12 -10.00 -4.28
N VAL A 58 3.93 -9.52 -3.93
CA VAL A 58 3.79 -8.38 -3.02
C VAL A 58 4.29 -8.78 -1.63
N ILE A 59 5.19 -7.98 -1.07
CA ILE A 59 5.76 -8.20 0.26
C ILE A 59 5.52 -7.04 1.21
N ALA A 60 4.97 -5.93 0.72
CA ALA A 60 4.67 -4.78 1.56
C ALA A 60 3.63 -3.90 0.89
N THR A 61 2.84 -3.20 1.69
CA THR A 61 1.84 -2.25 1.21
C THR A 61 1.85 -0.99 2.06
N ALA A 62 1.39 0.11 1.47
CA ALA A 62 1.19 1.35 2.20
C ALA A 62 0.03 2.12 1.59
N PHE A 63 -0.67 2.89 2.39
CA PHE A 63 -1.65 3.82 1.87
C PHE A 63 -1.70 5.08 2.75
N HIS A 64 -2.12 6.16 2.11
CA HIS A 64 -2.30 7.44 2.79
C HIS A 64 -3.60 8.07 2.29
N THR A 65 -4.53 8.28 3.19
CA THR A 65 -5.82 8.91 2.91
C THR A 65 -5.98 10.11 3.85
N PRO A 66 -5.47 11.31 3.45
CA PRO A 66 -5.53 12.47 4.32
C PRO A 66 -6.95 12.76 4.82
N PRO A 67 -7.12 13.24 6.04
CA PRO A 67 -6.10 13.72 6.99
C PRO A 67 -5.50 12.63 7.90
N TYR A 68 -5.74 11.37 7.60
CA TYR A 68 -5.26 10.26 8.43
C TYR A 68 -3.77 9.98 8.19
N ASN A 69 -3.15 9.30 9.14
CA ASN A 69 -1.73 8.95 9.04
C ASN A 69 -1.49 7.89 7.97
N VAL A 70 -0.26 7.83 7.47
CA VAL A 70 0.17 6.77 6.57
C VAL A 70 0.13 5.43 7.30
N VAL A 71 -0.40 4.41 6.63
CA VAL A 71 -0.41 3.04 7.15
C VAL A 71 0.55 2.20 6.31
N LEU A 72 1.56 1.63 6.97
CA LEU A 72 2.57 0.79 6.34
C LEU A 72 2.46 -0.63 6.87
N THR A 73 2.52 -1.61 5.97
CA THR A 73 2.51 -3.03 6.31
C THR A 73 3.57 -3.73 5.48
N GLY A 74 4.43 -4.51 6.10
CA GLY A 74 5.48 -5.21 5.36
C GLY A 74 6.16 -6.29 6.14
N ASP A 75 6.65 -7.30 5.42
CA ASP A 75 7.39 -8.43 5.96
C ASP A 75 8.89 -8.18 5.98
N SER A 76 9.34 -7.07 5.40
CA SER A 76 10.75 -6.77 5.21
C SER A 76 11.03 -5.32 5.59
N ASP A 77 12.03 -5.10 6.44
CA ASP A 77 12.44 -3.75 6.82
C ASP A 77 12.92 -2.95 5.60
N GLU A 78 13.56 -3.62 4.63
CA GLU A 78 13.99 -2.98 3.37
C GLU A 78 12.79 -2.45 2.58
N ALA A 79 11.73 -3.24 2.48
CA ALA A 79 10.55 -2.84 1.72
C ALA A 79 9.84 -1.67 2.42
N VAL A 80 9.71 -1.73 3.75
CA VAL A 80 9.09 -0.65 4.52
C VAL A 80 9.90 0.64 4.40
N ASP A 81 11.22 0.53 4.50
CA ASP A 81 12.10 1.69 4.35
C ASP A 81 12.02 2.30 2.94
N LEU A 82 11.95 1.46 1.91
CA LEU A 82 11.79 1.93 0.54
C LEU A 82 10.48 2.71 0.38
N MET A 83 9.37 2.17 0.89
CA MET A 83 8.08 2.85 0.83
C MET A 83 8.12 4.19 1.57
N ALA A 84 8.69 4.21 2.77
CA ALA A 84 8.76 5.43 3.56
C ALA A 84 9.54 6.52 2.83
N ARG A 85 10.68 6.18 2.23
CA ARG A 85 11.49 7.13 1.48
C ARG A 85 10.78 7.64 0.23
N ARG A 86 10.15 6.73 -0.52
CA ARG A 86 9.46 7.11 -1.76
C ARG A 86 8.24 7.95 -1.48
N MET A 87 7.49 7.62 -0.44
CA MET A 87 6.31 8.41 -0.06
C MET A 87 6.71 9.77 0.48
N HIS A 88 7.82 9.85 1.21
CA HIS A 88 8.36 11.13 1.67
C HIS A 88 8.70 12.02 0.48
N ASN A 89 9.37 11.46 -0.53
CA ASN A 89 9.73 12.20 -1.74
C ASN A 89 8.49 12.64 -2.53
N ALA A 90 7.38 11.96 -2.36
CA ALA A 90 6.11 12.35 -2.97
C ALA A 90 5.33 13.38 -2.15
N GLY A 91 5.91 13.87 -1.06
CA GLY A 91 5.28 14.89 -0.21
C GLY A 91 4.24 14.36 0.75
N THR A 92 4.30 13.08 1.11
CA THR A 92 3.25 12.42 1.91
C THR A 92 3.48 12.51 3.41
N THR A 93 4.66 12.77 3.86
CA THR A 93 4.96 12.80 5.30
C THR A 93 4.69 14.15 5.93
#